data_ddbdd287252b3df00fc4fef1f0adeb63
#
_entry.id   ddbdd287252b3df00fc4fef1f0adeb63
#
_cell.length_a   1.000
_cell.length_b   1.000
_cell.length_c   1.000
_cell.angle_alpha   90.00
_cell.angle_beta   90.00
_cell.angle_gamma   90.00
#
_symmetry.space_group_name_H-M   'P 1'
#
loop_
_entity.id
_entity.type
_entity.pdbx_description
1 polymer ?
#
loop_
_entity_poly.entity_id
_entity_poly.type
_entity_poly.pdbx_seq_one_letter_code
_entity_poly.pdbx_strand_id
1 'polypeptide(L)'
;MKNDYQDPLGTHSEQLKTNKLNYLKQLEKDKIIERQIRFQELLISISTQYINSDLSDIENLINTSLQQICEFVESDRSYIFSYNFKDNTTSNTYEWCAQGIEPELDNLQQVPLDYFPQWVEAHKKGEAFFVEDVSLLPKDGEHGLRAVLEPQGIKSLITIPKFKNKELIGFIGFDSVKQINKFNDQEKDILFVFANMLVNIIQRKENEERLKEQEAKKEELLQFLSRQNEELNEYAHVVSHDLKAPLINIHTLISWFMDDHKDILEDGALTPLHQVLFNVEKMDFLIKGILDYSTIDRLEAEDKFIDFNVIIDEVIQTLLVPTYVTITVQPNLPSINGNAWRFKQVFQNLIQNAIKYGNPEKGSIQVGYTDHDDHYQFFVKDNGIGIKSDYYDKIFKVFTKLESTGSSSGIGLSIVKKIITYYKGTIWVDSQEGVGTTFYFTLIKN
;
A
#
# COMPACT_ATOMS: atom_id res chain seq x y z
N MET A 1 -51.01 21.11 -84.84
CA MET A 1 -49.64 20.62 -84.57
C MET A 1 -48.88 21.76 -83.89
N LYS A 2 -48.71 21.68 -82.54
CA LYS A 2 -47.85 22.64 -81.80
C LYS A 2 -46.51 21.96 -81.69
N ASN A 3 -45.50 22.57 -82.26
CA ASN A 3 -44.09 22.13 -82.10
C ASN A 3 -43.63 22.61 -80.74
N ASP A 4 -43.36 21.63 -79.80
CA ASP A 4 -42.63 21.89 -78.60
C ASP A 4 -41.11 21.89 -78.99
N TYR A 5 -40.56 23.09 -79.21
CA TYR A 5 -39.09 23.26 -79.17
C TYR A 5 -38.65 23.32 -77.76
N GLN A 6 -38.18 22.16 -77.17
CA GLN A 6 -37.39 22.16 -75.97
C GLN A 6 -36.05 22.85 -76.31
N ASP A 7 -35.75 23.88 -75.55
CA ASP A 7 -34.52 24.66 -75.67
C ASP A 7 -33.33 23.83 -75.11
N PRO A 8 -32.45 23.29 -75.97
CA PRO A 8 -31.29 22.41 -75.52
C PRO A 8 -30.21 23.22 -74.83
N LEU A 9 -30.19 24.55 -74.91
CA LEU A 9 -29.20 25.41 -74.29
C LEU A 9 -29.46 25.68 -72.83
N GLY A 10 -30.72 25.67 -72.39
CA GLY A 10 -31.14 25.83 -70.97
C GLY A 10 -30.69 24.60 -70.10
N THR A 11 -30.95 23.41 -70.61
CA THR A 11 -30.59 22.14 -69.91
C THR A 11 -29.09 21.93 -69.72
N HIS A 12 -28.27 22.34 -70.72
CA HIS A 12 -26.80 22.22 -70.63
C HIS A 12 -26.20 23.22 -69.61
N SER A 13 -26.77 24.43 -69.50
CA SER A 13 -26.35 25.42 -68.48
C SER A 13 -26.69 25.00 -67.05
N GLU A 14 -27.88 24.37 -66.82
CA GLU A 14 -28.23 23.80 -65.49
C GLU A 14 -27.39 22.61 -65.11
N GLN A 15 -27.07 21.70 -66.05
CA GLN A 15 -26.15 20.59 -65.79
C GLN A 15 -24.74 21.06 -65.43
N LEU A 16 -24.21 22.09 -66.08
CA LEU A 16 -22.90 22.68 -65.78
C LEU A 16 -22.90 23.33 -64.39
N LYS A 17 -23.95 24.01 -63.97
CA LYS A 17 -24.10 24.57 -62.60
C LYS A 17 -24.17 23.48 -61.57
N THR A 18 -24.92 22.40 -61.79
CA THR A 18 -25.05 21.26 -60.88
C THR A 18 -23.73 20.53 -60.73
N ASN A 19 -22.98 20.28 -61.83
CA ASN A 19 -21.67 19.65 -61.78
C ASN A 19 -20.65 20.51 -61.03
N LYS A 20 -20.65 21.83 -61.23
CA LYS A 20 -19.79 22.77 -60.50
C LYS A 20 -20.11 22.77 -58.99
N LEU A 21 -21.39 22.72 -58.62
CA LEU A 21 -21.85 22.68 -57.24
C LEU A 21 -21.40 21.35 -56.57
N ASN A 22 -21.57 20.22 -57.27
CA ASN A 22 -21.14 18.92 -56.78
C ASN A 22 -19.62 18.83 -56.62
N TYR A 23 -18.86 19.40 -57.56
CA TYR A 23 -17.39 19.48 -57.46
C TYR A 23 -16.96 20.33 -56.28
N LEU A 24 -17.59 21.49 -56.01
CA LEU A 24 -17.31 22.33 -54.85
C LEU A 24 -17.62 21.61 -53.53
N LYS A 25 -18.77 20.93 -53.45
CA LYS A 25 -19.14 20.10 -52.28
C LYS A 25 -18.16 18.97 -52.05
N GLN A 26 -17.63 18.35 -53.10
CA GLN A 26 -16.61 17.31 -52.98
C GLN A 26 -15.30 17.90 -52.46
N LEU A 27 -14.88 19.03 -52.96
CA LEU A 27 -13.66 19.73 -52.52
C LEU A 27 -13.73 20.17 -51.07
N GLU A 28 -14.92 20.60 -50.58
CA GLU A 28 -15.14 20.91 -49.17
C GLU A 28 -15.06 19.65 -48.28
N LYS A 29 -15.65 18.55 -48.73
CA LYS A 29 -15.53 17.27 -48.01
C LYS A 29 -14.09 16.80 -47.90
N ASP A 30 -13.36 16.88 -49.00
CA ASP A 30 -11.95 16.44 -49.04
C ASP A 30 -11.09 17.29 -48.09
N LYS A 31 -11.31 18.60 -48.00
CA LYS A 31 -10.67 19.49 -47.03
C LYS A 31 -10.99 19.14 -45.60
N ILE A 32 -12.23 18.78 -45.28
CA ILE A 32 -12.66 18.38 -43.94
C ILE A 32 -11.96 17.09 -43.55
N ILE A 33 -11.92 16.10 -44.45
CA ILE A 33 -11.23 14.82 -44.19
C ILE A 33 -9.73 15.03 -43.96
N GLU A 34 -9.07 15.85 -44.78
CA GLU A 34 -7.66 16.17 -44.66
C GLU A 34 -7.37 16.84 -43.29
N ARG A 35 -8.22 17.77 -42.85
CA ARG A 35 -8.08 18.42 -41.54
C ARG A 35 -8.27 17.43 -40.38
N GLN A 36 -9.21 16.48 -40.51
CA GLN A 36 -9.38 15.40 -39.51
C GLN A 36 -8.15 14.50 -39.41
N ILE A 37 -7.58 14.10 -40.54
CA ILE A 37 -6.36 13.27 -40.57
C ILE A 37 -5.21 14.00 -39.86
N ARG A 38 -4.94 15.25 -40.21
CA ARG A 38 -3.88 16.06 -39.58
C ARG A 38 -4.09 16.20 -38.08
N PHE A 39 -5.32 16.30 -37.64
CA PHE A 39 -5.62 16.38 -36.21
C PHE A 39 -5.35 15.05 -35.50
N GLN A 40 -5.75 13.93 -36.07
CA GLN A 40 -5.47 12.61 -35.51
C GLN A 40 -3.94 12.38 -35.41
N GLU A 41 -3.18 12.75 -36.43
CA GLU A 41 -1.72 12.70 -36.40
C GLU A 41 -1.13 13.56 -35.29
N LEU A 42 -1.66 14.75 -35.07
CA LEU A 42 -1.26 15.66 -33.98
C LEU A 42 -1.53 15.03 -32.60
N LEU A 43 -2.73 14.47 -32.39
CA LEU A 43 -3.08 13.80 -31.13
C LEU A 43 -2.19 12.58 -30.87
N ILE A 44 -1.92 11.77 -31.89
CA ILE A 44 -1.00 10.62 -31.78
C ILE A 44 0.40 11.10 -31.41
N SER A 45 0.90 12.15 -32.08
CA SER A 45 2.19 12.75 -31.77
C SER A 45 2.28 13.23 -30.33
N ILE A 46 1.31 14.00 -29.87
CA ILE A 46 1.22 14.51 -28.49
C ILE A 46 1.16 13.32 -27.50
N SER A 47 0.28 12.34 -27.74
CA SER A 47 0.16 11.15 -26.90
C SER A 47 1.47 10.38 -26.79
N THR A 48 2.17 10.21 -27.90
CA THR A 48 3.47 9.51 -27.97
C THR A 48 4.55 10.26 -27.19
N GLN A 49 4.59 11.58 -27.27
CA GLN A 49 5.49 12.42 -26.49
C GLN A 49 5.27 12.21 -24.97
N TYR A 50 4.02 12.21 -24.52
CA TYR A 50 3.68 11.98 -23.12
C TYR A 50 4.00 10.58 -22.60
N ILE A 51 3.88 9.55 -23.45
CA ILE A 51 4.20 8.17 -23.08
C ILE A 51 5.71 7.98 -22.88
N ASN A 52 6.50 8.63 -23.73
CA ASN A 52 7.96 8.43 -23.80
C ASN A 52 8.76 9.44 -22.96
N SER A 53 8.12 10.45 -22.38
CA SER A 53 8.80 11.51 -21.65
C SER A 53 8.86 11.25 -20.16
N ASP A 54 9.91 11.77 -19.54
CA ASP A 54 10.07 11.75 -18.09
C ASP A 54 9.07 12.70 -17.43
N LEU A 55 8.61 12.37 -16.24
CA LEU A 55 7.61 13.17 -15.51
C LEU A 55 8.11 14.57 -15.15
N SER A 56 9.44 14.75 -15.04
CA SER A 56 10.06 16.06 -14.84
C SER A 56 9.75 17.06 -15.97
N ASP A 57 9.49 16.57 -17.19
CA ASP A 57 9.25 17.41 -18.37
C ASP A 57 7.76 17.63 -18.69
N ILE A 58 6.86 17.07 -17.88
CA ILE A 58 5.42 17.13 -18.15
C ILE A 58 4.89 18.58 -18.26
N GLU A 59 5.39 19.50 -17.47
CA GLU A 59 4.95 20.92 -17.54
C GLU A 59 5.27 21.56 -18.87
N ASN A 60 6.46 21.33 -19.38
CA ASN A 60 6.87 21.78 -20.71
C ASN A 60 6.04 21.12 -21.81
N LEU A 61 5.73 19.84 -21.66
CA LEU A 61 4.90 19.10 -22.60
C LEU A 61 3.45 19.57 -22.60
N ILE A 62 2.87 19.91 -21.44
CA ILE A 62 1.54 20.49 -21.35
C ILE A 62 1.51 21.81 -22.12
N ASN A 63 2.47 22.71 -21.88
CA ASN A 63 2.55 23.98 -22.59
C ASN A 63 2.76 23.80 -24.10
N THR A 64 3.63 22.88 -24.51
CA THR A 64 3.84 22.54 -25.91
C THR A 64 2.58 21.99 -26.57
N SER A 65 1.84 21.11 -25.91
CA SER A 65 0.59 20.58 -26.47
C SER A 65 -0.54 21.62 -26.48
N LEU A 66 -0.62 22.51 -25.49
CA LEU A 66 -1.51 23.69 -25.53
C LEU A 66 -1.20 24.56 -26.75
N GLN A 67 0.09 24.84 -27.02
CA GLN A 67 0.52 25.56 -28.22
C GLN A 67 0.06 24.85 -29.48
N GLN A 68 0.42 23.59 -29.64
CA GLN A 68 0.13 22.83 -30.88
C GLN A 68 -1.36 22.73 -31.20
N ILE A 69 -2.20 22.52 -30.19
CA ILE A 69 -3.66 22.48 -30.38
C ILE A 69 -4.23 23.89 -30.63
N CYS A 70 -3.75 24.91 -29.91
CA CYS A 70 -4.17 26.30 -30.09
C CYS A 70 -3.88 26.78 -31.50
N GLU A 71 -2.68 26.52 -32.03
CA GLU A 71 -2.30 26.82 -33.42
C GLU A 71 -3.14 26.03 -34.43
N PHE A 72 -3.46 24.76 -34.16
CA PHE A 72 -4.29 23.94 -35.02
C PHE A 72 -5.73 24.45 -35.14
N VAL A 73 -6.32 24.90 -34.02
CA VAL A 73 -7.68 25.46 -34.01
C VAL A 73 -7.71 26.97 -34.31
N GLU A 74 -6.56 27.52 -34.71
CA GLU A 74 -6.43 28.94 -35.09
C GLU A 74 -6.89 29.93 -33.99
N SER A 75 -6.62 29.56 -32.73
CA SER A 75 -6.85 30.41 -31.57
C SER A 75 -5.55 31.11 -31.14
N ASP A 76 -5.65 32.15 -30.31
CA ASP A 76 -4.52 32.99 -29.91
C ASP A 76 -4.01 32.70 -28.51
N ARG A 77 -4.84 32.09 -27.64
CA ARG A 77 -4.50 31.70 -26.28
C ARG A 77 -5.19 30.39 -25.91
N SER A 78 -4.50 29.51 -25.21
CA SER A 78 -5.02 28.28 -24.63
C SER A 78 -4.61 28.15 -23.18
N TYR A 79 -5.48 27.57 -22.35
CA TYR A 79 -5.26 27.55 -20.90
C TYR A 79 -5.97 26.39 -20.23
N ILE A 80 -5.52 26.04 -19.02
CA ILE A 80 -6.13 25.04 -18.14
C ILE A 80 -6.50 25.71 -16.83
N PHE A 81 -7.77 25.62 -16.44
CA PHE A 81 -8.27 26.09 -15.16
C PHE A 81 -8.64 24.92 -14.26
N SER A 82 -8.50 25.12 -12.95
CA SER A 82 -8.98 24.22 -11.92
C SER A 82 -10.09 24.88 -11.11
N TYR A 83 -11.19 24.14 -10.90
CA TYR A 83 -12.29 24.57 -10.03
C TYR A 83 -11.99 24.20 -8.57
N ASN A 84 -12.27 25.14 -7.67
CA ASN A 84 -12.35 24.90 -6.23
C ASN A 84 -13.78 25.20 -5.77
N PHE A 85 -14.64 24.21 -5.79
CA PHE A 85 -16.04 24.37 -5.38
C PHE A 85 -16.23 24.60 -3.89
N LYS A 86 -15.21 24.28 -3.05
CA LYS A 86 -15.26 24.55 -1.61
C LYS A 86 -15.15 26.04 -1.32
N ASP A 87 -14.26 26.71 -2.04
CA ASP A 87 -14.00 28.13 -1.87
C ASP A 87 -14.74 28.97 -2.93
N ASN A 88 -15.54 28.32 -3.80
CA ASN A 88 -16.30 28.91 -4.92
C ASN A 88 -15.43 29.74 -5.88
N THR A 89 -14.24 29.22 -6.23
CA THR A 89 -13.26 29.88 -7.07
C THR A 89 -12.74 29.00 -8.21
N THR A 90 -12.10 29.63 -9.19
CA THR A 90 -11.29 28.95 -10.21
C THR A 90 -9.95 29.66 -10.38
N SER A 91 -8.92 28.90 -10.76
CA SER A 91 -7.56 29.43 -10.97
C SER A 91 -6.97 28.89 -12.26
N ASN A 92 -6.28 29.76 -13.00
CA ASN A 92 -5.49 29.37 -14.16
C ASN A 92 -4.24 28.59 -13.71
N THR A 93 -4.03 27.38 -14.24
CA THR A 93 -2.90 26.52 -13.84
C THR A 93 -1.84 26.38 -14.93
N TYR A 94 -2.22 26.50 -16.18
CA TYR A 94 -1.34 26.47 -17.35
C TYR A 94 -1.88 27.39 -18.42
N GLU A 95 -0.99 28.10 -19.12
CA GLU A 95 -1.37 29.00 -20.18
C GLU A 95 -0.29 29.05 -21.27
N TRP A 96 -0.72 29.06 -22.52
CA TRP A 96 0.10 29.39 -23.67
C TRP A 96 -0.55 30.55 -24.44
N CYS A 97 0.27 31.51 -24.87
CA CYS A 97 -0.16 32.68 -25.64
C CYS A 97 0.64 32.79 -26.93
N ALA A 98 -0.05 33.12 -28.02
CA ALA A 98 0.59 33.46 -29.29
C ALA A 98 1.36 34.78 -29.20
N GLN A 99 2.30 34.97 -30.09
CA GLN A 99 3.11 36.21 -30.11
C GLN A 99 2.26 37.48 -30.15
N GLY A 100 2.50 38.38 -29.20
CA GLY A 100 1.80 39.65 -29.06
C GLY A 100 0.48 39.55 -28.28
N ILE A 101 0.20 38.43 -27.64
CA ILE A 101 -0.92 38.27 -26.69
C ILE A 101 -0.38 38.33 -25.29
N GLU A 102 -0.95 39.15 -24.43
CA GLU A 102 -0.57 39.26 -23.02
C GLU A 102 -1.06 38.04 -22.24
N PRO A 103 -0.23 37.43 -21.41
CA PRO A 103 -0.62 36.33 -20.55
C PRO A 103 -1.48 36.79 -19.38
N GLU A 104 -2.44 35.97 -18.98
CA GLU A 104 -3.36 36.22 -17.86
C GLU A 104 -3.18 35.20 -16.71
N LEU A 105 -2.17 34.35 -16.77
CA LEU A 105 -1.93 33.29 -15.80
C LEU A 105 -1.90 33.82 -14.36
N ASP A 106 -1.17 34.91 -14.11
CA ASP A 106 -1.02 35.48 -12.76
C ASP A 106 -2.24 36.32 -12.34
N ASN A 107 -2.99 36.89 -13.31
CA ASN A 107 -4.14 37.73 -13.06
C ASN A 107 -5.41 36.93 -12.74
N LEU A 108 -5.50 35.69 -13.25
CA LEU A 108 -6.69 34.85 -13.14
C LEU A 108 -6.51 33.74 -12.08
N GLN A 109 -6.15 34.18 -10.86
CA GLN A 109 -6.06 33.31 -9.70
C GLN A 109 -7.21 33.56 -8.73
N GLN A 110 -7.81 32.47 -8.22
CA GLN A 110 -8.93 32.51 -7.27
C GLN A 110 -10.13 33.38 -7.73
N VAL A 111 -10.44 33.34 -9.03
CA VAL A 111 -11.56 34.09 -9.61
C VAL A 111 -12.88 33.48 -9.12
N PRO A 112 -13.84 34.28 -8.57
CA PRO A 112 -15.11 33.80 -8.10
C PRO A 112 -15.96 33.17 -9.21
N LEU A 113 -16.54 31.99 -8.98
CA LEU A 113 -17.38 31.29 -9.95
C LEU A 113 -18.70 32.02 -10.23
N ASP A 114 -19.11 32.90 -9.33
CA ASP A 114 -20.33 33.71 -9.47
C ASP A 114 -20.24 34.74 -10.62
N TYR A 115 -19.04 34.98 -11.16
CA TYR A 115 -18.89 35.87 -12.32
C TYR A 115 -19.34 35.23 -13.64
N PHE A 116 -19.45 33.90 -13.71
CA PHE A 116 -19.82 33.15 -14.90
C PHE A 116 -20.68 31.91 -14.62
N PRO A 117 -21.84 32.07 -13.97
CA PRO A 117 -22.69 30.96 -13.54
C PRO A 117 -23.17 30.08 -14.70
N GLN A 118 -23.49 30.67 -15.86
CA GLN A 118 -23.92 29.96 -17.07
C GLN A 118 -22.84 29.02 -17.61
N TRP A 119 -21.58 29.44 -17.55
CA TRP A 119 -20.45 28.68 -17.97
C TRP A 119 -20.25 27.44 -17.03
N VAL A 120 -20.24 27.67 -15.71
CA VAL A 120 -20.14 26.59 -14.73
C VAL A 120 -21.28 25.59 -14.85
N GLU A 121 -22.51 26.07 -15.16
CA GLU A 121 -23.67 25.18 -15.32
C GLU A 121 -23.55 24.30 -16.57
N ALA A 122 -23.08 24.82 -17.68
CA ALA A 122 -22.78 24.03 -18.88
C ALA A 122 -21.75 22.96 -18.58
N HIS A 123 -20.65 23.32 -17.90
CA HIS A 123 -19.61 22.38 -17.51
C HIS A 123 -20.12 21.28 -16.57
N LYS A 124 -21.01 21.59 -15.61
CA LYS A 124 -21.63 20.58 -14.74
C LYS A 124 -22.46 19.56 -15.51
N LYS A 125 -23.04 19.96 -16.66
CA LYS A 125 -23.75 19.04 -17.55
C LYS A 125 -22.84 18.25 -18.49
N GLY A 126 -21.53 18.54 -18.49
CA GLY A 126 -20.56 17.95 -19.41
C GLY A 126 -20.56 18.61 -20.80
N GLU A 127 -21.12 19.77 -20.91
CA GLU A 127 -21.23 20.52 -22.18
C GLU A 127 -20.08 21.54 -22.28
N ALA A 128 -19.58 21.74 -23.51
CA ALA A 128 -18.68 22.84 -23.80
C ALA A 128 -19.44 24.19 -23.69
N PHE A 129 -18.75 25.20 -23.17
CA PHE A 129 -19.29 26.54 -23.20
C PHE A 129 -18.61 27.35 -24.32
N PHE A 130 -19.40 27.99 -25.16
CA PHE A 130 -18.93 28.70 -26.36
C PHE A 130 -19.51 30.09 -26.47
N VAL A 131 -18.67 31.09 -26.79
CA VAL A 131 -19.06 32.46 -27.10
C VAL A 131 -18.57 32.80 -28.51
N GLU A 132 -19.50 32.94 -29.45
CA GLU A 132 -19.16 33.26 -30.83
C GLU A 132 -18.61 34.68 -31.00
N ASP A 133 -19.15 35.63 -30.27
CA ASP A 133 -18.74 37.03 -30.31
C ASP A 133 -19.04 37.69 -28.97
N VAL A 134 -17.97 38.04 -28.27
CA VAL A 134 -18.03 38.69 -26.93
C VAL A 134 -18.74 40.06 -27.02
N SER A 135 -18.68 40.75 -28.14
CA SER A 135 -19.32 42.05 -28.31
C SER A 135 -20.85 41.98 -28.29
N LEU A 136 -21.41 40.77 -28.56
CA LEU A 136 -22.86 40.52 -28.57
C LEU A 136 -23.39 40.10 -27.18
N LEU A 137 -22.53 39.82 -26.22
CA LEU A 137 -22.95 39.50 -24.86
C LEU A 137 -23.64 40.68 -24.17
N PRO A 138 -24.61 40.41 -23.27
CA PRO A 138 -25.26 41.46 -22.49
C PRO A 138 -24.24 42.24 -21.66
N LYS A 139 -24.54 43.50 -21.37
CA LYS A 139 -23.74 44.31 -20.42
C LYS A 139 -24.33 44.15 -19.01
N ASP A 140 -24.09 43.00 -18.40
CA ASP A 140 -24.69 42.57 -17.12
C ASP A 140 -23.96 43.12 -15.88
N GLY A 141 -23.50 44.37 -15.90
CA GLY A 141 -22.81 45.02 -14.79
C GLY A 141 -21.31 44.70 -14.72
N GLU A 142 -20.70 45.05 -13.59
CA GLU A 142 -19.21 44.92 -13.37
C GLU A 142 -18.73 43.48 -13.28
N HIS A 143 -19.60 42.52 -12.98
CA HIS A 143 -19.28 41.10 -12.76
C HIS A 143 -19.96 40.16 -13.78
N GLY A 144 -20.48 40.68 -14.89
CA GLY A 144 -21.02 39.87 -15.98
C GLY A 144 -19.92 39.27 -16.86
N LEU A 145 -20.26 38.21 -17.59
CA LEU A 145 -19.34 37.51 -18.49
C LEU A 145 -18.59 38.44 -19.45
N ARG A 146 -19.28 39.42 -20.03
CA ARG A 146 -18.68 40.41 -20.91
C ARG A 146 -17.66 41.28 -20.21
N ALA A 147 -17.93 41.70 -18.96
CA ALA A 147 -17.04 42.52 -18.16
C ALA A 147 -15.75 41.82 -17.81
N VAL A 148 -15.76 40.48 -17.74
CA VAL A 148 -14.57 39.66 -17.53
C VAL A 148 -13.76 39.41 -18.79
N LEU A 149 -14.44 39.20 -19.94
CA LEU A 149 -13.80 38.81 -21.21
C LEU A 149 -13.29 39.98 -22.05
N GLU A 150 -14.07 41.08 -22.10
CA GLU A 150 -13.78 42.23 -22.95
C GLU A 150 -12.44 42.95 -22.60
N PRO A 151 -12.07 43.14 -21.31
CA PRO A 151 -10.78 43.73 -20.92
C PRO A 151 -9.56 42.90 -21.35
N GLN A 152 -9.72 41.58 -21.49
CA GLN A 152 -8.67 40.68 -21.96
C GLN A 152 -8.54 40.66 -23.49
N GLY A 153 -9.33 41.45 -24.18
CA GLY A 153 -9.35 41.52 -25.64
C GLY A 153 -9.98 40.33 -26.35
N ILE A 154 -10.67 39.44 -25.61
CA ILE A 154 -11.24 38.21 -26.15
C ILE A 154 -12.41 38.55 -27.07
N LYS A 155 -12.36 38.06 -28.32
CA LYS A 155 -13.43 38.21 -29.31
C LYS A 155 -14.36 37.01 -29.36
N SER A 156 -13.81 35.80 -29.27
CA SER A 156 -14.57 34.55 -29.21
C SER A 156 -13.78 33.52 -28.36
N LEU A 157 -14.49 32.60 -27.72
CA LEU A 157 -13.86 31.56 -26.93
C LEU A 157 -14.66 30.26 -26.94
N ILE A 158 -13.95 29.16 -26.65
CA ILE A 158 -14.55 27.87 -26.31
C ILE A 158 -13.88 27.31 -25.07
N THR A 159 -14.68 26.72 -24.16
CA THR A 159 -14.16 26.01 -22.99
C THR A 159 -14.74 24.62 -22.87
N ILE A 160 -13.90 23.66 -22.53
CA ILE A 160 -14.21 22.25 -22.46
C ILE A 160 -14.06 21.79 -21.00
N PRO A 161 -15.10 21.20 -20.37
CA PRO A 161 -15.02 20.76 -18.99
C PRO A 161 -14.03 19.61 -18.81
N LYS A 162 -13.36 19.60 -17.67
CA LYS A 162 -12.36 18.62 -17.25
C LYS A 162 -12.91 17.78 -16.11
N PHE A 163 -13.01 16.45 -16.29
CA PHE A 163 -13.55 15.53 -15.31
C PHE A 163 -12.50 14.55 -14.78
N LYS A 164 -12.57 14.25 -13.47
CA LYS A 164 -11.83 13.18 -12.81
C LYS A 164 -12.81 12.28 -12.08
N ASN A 165 -12.88 10.98 -12.45
CA ASN A 165 -13.84 10.05 -11.85
C ASN A 165 -15.30 10.54 -11.85
N LYS A 166 -15.74 11.19 -12.93
CA LYS A 166 -17.06 11.84 -13.10
C LYS A 166 -17.27 13.11 -12.25
N GLU A 167 -16.28 13.58 -11.55
CA GLU A 167 -16.31 14.84 -10.81
C GLU A 167 -15.73 15.96 -11.69
N LEU A 168 -16.42 17.07 -11.80
CA LEU A 168 -15.96 18.25 -12.52
C LEU A 168 -14.83 18.93 -11.74
N ILE A 169 -13.61 18.96 -12.31
CA ILE A 169 -12.42 19.50 -11.65
C ILE A 169 -11.86 20.77 -12.27
N GLY A 170 -12.40 21.22 -13.40
CA GLY A 170 -11.93 22.40 -14.11
C GLY A 170 -12.34 22.41 -15.56
N PHE A 171 -11.59 23.14 -16.39
CA PHE A 171 -11.82 23.23 -17.82
C PHE A 171 -10.52 23.58 -18.57
N ILE A 172 -10.55 23.39 -19.89
CA ILE A 172 -9.53 23.82 -20.83
C ILE A 172 -10.20 24.79 -21.77
N GLY A 173 -9.56 25.93 -22.02
CA GLY A 173 -10.13 26.97 -22.88
C GLY A 173 -9.21 27.36 -24.01
N PHE A 174 -9.83 27.91 -25.05
CA PHE A 174 -9.17 28.46 -26.24
C PHE A 174 -9.84 29.81 -26.59
N ASP A 175 -9.06 30.88 -26.59
CA ASP A 175 -9.49 32.23 -26.87
C ASP A 175 -8.95 32.72 -28.21
N SER A 176 -9.77 33.47 -28.90
CA SER A 176 -9.38 34.22 -30.11
C SER A 176 -9.45 35.71 -29.81
N VAL A 177 -8.29 36.35 -29.86
CA VAL A 177 -8.09 37.77 -29.52
C VAL A 177 -7.92 38.61 -30.78
N LYS A 178 -7.20 38.14 -31.79
CA LYS A 178 -6.92 38.84 -33.04
C LYS A 178 -8.12 38.93 -33.95
N GLN A 179 -8.88 37.84 -34.06
CA GLN A 179 -10.09 37.75 -34.92
C GLN A 179 -11.13 36.84 -34.25
N ILE A 180 -12.39 36.96 -34.71
CA ILE A 180 -13.45 36.05 -34.29
C ILE A 180 -13.24 34.71 -34.95
N ASN A 181 -13.19 33.64 -34.12
CA ASN A 181 -13.13 32.27 -34.58
C ASN A 181 -14.45 31.54 -34.31
N LYS A 182 -14.92 30.80 -35.31
CA LYS A 182 -16.17 30.00 -35.23
C LYS A 182 -15.81 28.53 -35.19
N PHE A 183 -15.82 27.96 -34.00
CA PHE A 183 -15.58 26.52 -33.81
C PHE A 183 -16.76 25.71 -34.35
N ASN A 184 -16.49 24.82 -35.29
CA ASN A 184 -17.49 23.87 -35.78
C ASN A 184 -17.61 22.66 -34.79
N ASP A 185 -18.67 21.84 -34.97
CA ASP A 185 -18.92 20.72 -34.04
C ASP A 185 -17.82 19.69 -34.05
N GLN A 186 -17.15 19.47 -35.15
CA GLN A 186 -15.98 18.55 -35.22
C GLN A 186 -14.80 19.08 -34.42
N GLU A 187 -14.52 20.36 -34.44
CA GLU A 187 -13.47 20.97 -33.61
C GLU A 187 -13.78 20.86 -32.13
N LYS A 188 -15.05 21.01 -31.74
CA LYS A 188 -15.48 20.78 -30.35
C LYS A 188 -15.21 19.35 -29.90
N ASP A 189 -15.60 18.35 -30.70
CA ASP A 189 -15.35 16.93 -30.39
C ASP A 189 -13.86 16.64 -30.22
N ILE A 190 -13.04 17.20 -31.07
CA ILE A 190 -11.59 17.16 -31.08
C ILE A 190 -11.00 17.71 -29.78
N LEU A 191 -11.46 18.90 -29.38
CA LEU A 191 -11.01 19.55 -28.15
C LEU A 191 -11.44 18.75 -26.90
N PHE A 192 -12.58 18.07 -26.92
CA PHE A 192 -12.97 17.13 -25.85
C PHE A 192 -12.02 15.96 -25.73
N VAL A 193 -11.57 15.36 -26.83
CA VAL A 193 -10.59 14.28 -26.82
C VAL A 193 -9.26 14.76 -26.23
N PHE A 194 -8.79 15.92 -26.65
CA PHE A 194 -7.58 16.55 -26.13
C PHE A 194 -7.69 16.85 -24.62
N ALA A 195 -8.81 17.43 -24.19
CA ALA A 195 -9.06 17.72 -22.79
C ALA A 195 -8.98 16.45 -21.91
N ASN A 196 -9.62 15.35 -22.34
CA ASN A 196 -9.57 14.09 -21.64
C ASN A 196 -8.14 13.50 -21.59
N MET A 197 -7.38 13.64 -22.67
CA MET A 197 -5.99 13.22 -22.71
C MET A 197 -5.12 13.99 -21.69
N LEU A 198 -5.25 15.32 -21.65
CA LEU A 198 -4.53 16.15 -20.68
C LEU A 198 -4.88 15.80 -19.23
N VAL A 199 -6.16 15.57 -18.94
CA VAL A 199 -6.60 15.13 -17.60
C VAL A 199 -5.88 13.88 -17.17
N ASN A 200 -5.84 12.86 -18.05
CA ASN A 200 -5.19 11.58 -17.73
C ASN A 200 -3.69 11.75 -17.46
N ILE A 201 -3.04 12.65 -18.18
CA ILE A 201 -1.61 12.92 -18.03
C ILE A 201 -1.31 13.65 -16.72
N ILE A 202 -2.07 14.68 -16.40
CA ILE A 202 -1.93 15.42 -15.14
C ILE A 202 -2.18 14.48 -13.95
N GLN A 203 -3.20 13.61 -14.04
CA GLN A 203 -3.47 12.62 -13.01
C GLN A 203 -2.34 11.60 -12.85
N ARG A 204 -1.72 11.18 -13.96
CA ARG A 204 -0.57 10.26 -13.91
C ARG A 204 0.59 10.91 -13.15
N LYS A 205 0.91 12.18 -13.44
CA LYS A 205 1.94 12.95 -12.72
C LYS A 205 1.64 13.00 -11.21
N GLU A 206 0.45 13.46 -10.83
CA GLU A 206 0.03 13.56 -9.43
C GLU A 206 0.12 12.21 -8.68
N ASN A 207 -0.30 11.12 -9.34
CA ASN A 207 -0.27 9.80 -8.76
C ASN A 207 1.16 9.28 -8.55
N GLU A 208 2.05 9.54 -9.49
CA GLU A 208 3.45 9.09 -9.42
C GLU A 208 4.23 9.88 -8.36
N GLU A 209 4.04 11.20 -8.27
CA GLU A 209 4.61 12.02 -7.20
C GLU A 209 4.15 11.53 -5.82
N ARG A 210 2.85 11.28 -5.65
CA ARG A 210 2.30 10.73 -4.41
C ARG A 210 2.86 9.34 -4.08
N LEU A 211 3.06 8.50 -5.09
CA LEU A 211 3.64 7.15 -4.89
C LEU A 211 5.09 7.26 -4.39
N LYS A 212 5.90 8.12 -5.00
CA LYS A 212 7.29 8.39 -4.57
C LYS A 212 7.37 8.90 -3.13
N GLU A 213 6.47 9.82 -2.74
CA GLU A 213 6.40 10.30 -1.36
C GLU A 213 6.02 9.19 -0.38
N GLN A 214 5.06 8.33 -0.75
CA GLN A 214 4.66 7.20 0.09
C GLN A 214 5.78 6.16 0.24
N GLU A 215 6.52 5.87 -0.83
CA GLU A 215 7.67 4.96 -0.80
C GLU A 215 8.79 5.50 0.09
N ALA A 216 9.15 6.78 -0.05
CA ALA A 216 10.16 7.43 0.78
C ALA A 216 9.77 7.40 2.27
N LYS A 217 8.52 7.72 2.59
CA LYS A 217 8.02 7.69 3.97
C LYS A 217 7.97 6.27 4.54
N LYS A 218 7.63 5.28 3.72
CA LYS A 218 7.67 3.86 4.12
C LYS A 218 9.08 3.41 4.45
N GLU A 219 10.06 3.80 3.64
CA GLU A 219 11.46 3.46 3.88
C GLU A 219 12.01 4.10 5.16
N GLU A 220 11.70 5.39 5.40
CA GLU A 220 12.04 6.07 6.65
C GLU A 220 11.44 5.35 7.87
N LEU A 221 10.16 4.96 7.80
CA LEU A 221 9.49 4.25 8.88
C LEU A 221 10.10 2.86 9.13
N LEU A 222 10.48 2.13 8.08
CA LEU A 222 11.14 0.84 8.21
C LEU A 222 12.52 0.98 8.88
N GLN A 223 13.32 1.98 8.51
CA GLN A 223 14.61 2.27 9.15
C GLN A 223 14.42 2.66 10.61
N PHE A 224 13.43 3.48 10.93
CA PHE A 224 13.11 3.84 12.32
C PHE A 224 12.73 2.61 13.15
N LEU A 225 11.83 1.75 12.63
CA LEU A 225 11.41 0.51 13.32
C LEU A 225 12.57 -0.46 13.52
N SER A 226 13.45 -0.61 12.53
CA SER A 226 14.66 -1.45 12.65
C SER A 226 15.56 -0.95 13.78
N ARG A 227 15.82 0.35 13.81
CA ARG A 227 16.64 0.96 14.86
C ARG A 227 16.03 0.80 16.25
N GLN A 228 14.73 1.03 16.40
CA GLN A 228 14.03 0.84 17.67
C GLN A 228 14.09 -0.62 18.14
N ASN A 229 13.98 -1.56 17.21
CA ASN A 229 14.09 -2.99 17.53
C ASN A 229 15.53 -3.36 17.98
N GLU A 230 16.54 -2.80 17.31
CA GLU A 230 17.95 -2.98 17.73
C GLU A 230 18.21 -2.42 19.12
N GLU A 231 17.78 -1.19 19.41
CA GLU A 231 17.92 -0.53 20.71
C GLU A 231 17.22 -1.33 21.83
N LEU A 232 15.99 -1.82 21.56
CA LEU A 232 15.25 -2.63 22.52
C LEU A 232 15.96 -3.96 22.83
N ASN A 233 16.50 -4.61 21.81
CA ASN A 233 17.24 -5.86 21.96
C ASN A 233 18.56 -5.67 22.72
N GLU A 234 19.28 -4.58 22.45
CA GLU A 234 20.50 -4.23 23.19
C GLU A 234 20.20 -3.93 24.65
N TYR A 235 19.14 -3.16 24.90
CA TYR A 235 18.68 -2.89 26.27
C TYR A 235 18.33 -4.18 27.02
N ALA A 236 17.59 -5.11 26.40
CA ALA A 236 17.23 -6.38 26.98
C ALA A 236 18.51 -7.22 27.35
N HIS A 237 19.53 -7.17 26.50
CA HIS A 237 20.81 -7.86 26.74
C HIS A 237 21.59 -7.27 27.92
N VAL A 238 21.74 -5.94 27.96
CA VAL A 238 22.47 -5.23 29.03
C VAL A 238 21.76 -5.44 30.36
N VAL A 239 20.47 -5.23 30.46
CA VAL A 239 19.69 -5.39 31.69
C VAL A 239 19.73 -6.84 32.17
N SER A 240 19.66 -7.80 31.27
CA SER A 240 19.72 -9.22 31.65
C SER A 240 21.10 -9.61 32.22
N HIS A 241 22.18 -9.11 31.63
CA HIS A 241 23.53 -9.32 32.13
C HIS A 241 23.70 -8.73 33.55
N ASP A 242 23.25 -7.47 33.73
CA ASP A 242 23.43 -6.76 35.00
C ASP A 242 22.56 -7.30 36.15
N LEU A 243 21.40 -7.92 35.80
CA LEU A 243 20.56 -8.62 36.76
C LEU A 243 21.13 -10.02 37.14
N LYS A 244 21.83 -10.68 36.23
CA LYS A 244 22.34 -12.02 36.45
C LYS A 244 23.45 -12.06 37.50
N ALA A 245 24.38 -11.10 37.48
CA ALA A 245 25.52 -11.07 38.42
C ALA A 245 25.07 -10.99 39.90
N PRO A 246 24.18 -10.07 40.33
CA PRO A 246 23.72 -10.05 41.72
C PRO A 246 22.91 -11.29 42.11
N LEU A 247 22.16 -11.91 41.19
CA LEU A 247 21.43 -13.15 41.50
C LEU A 247 22.36 -14.32 41.76
N ILE A 248 23.43 -14.48 40.98
CA ILE A 248 24.47 -15.51 41.22
C ILE A 248 25.11 -15.27 42.59
N ASN A 249 25.44 -14.04 42.95
CA ASN A 249 26.02 -13.72 44.25
C ASN A 249 25.07 -14.08 45.42
N ILE A 250 23.79 -13.72 45.30
CA ILE A 250 22.76 -14.05 46.32
C ILE A 250 22.66 -15.59 46.46
N HIS A 251 22.54 -16.30 45.33
CA HIS A 251 22.49 -17.77 45.34
C HIS A 251 23.70 -18.36 46.04
N THR A 252 24.90 -17.92 45.68
CA THR A 252 26.16 -18.42 46.22
C THR A 252 26.27 -18.16 47.73
N LEU A 253 25.96 -16.93 48.17
CA LEU A 253 26.05 -16.56 49.59
C LEU A 253 25.06 -17.36 50.45
N ILE A 254 23.83 -17.55 49.99
CA ILE A 254 22.83 -18.34 50.72
C ILE A 254 23.21 -19.82 50.74
N SER A 255 23.70 -20.37 49.62
CA SER A 255 24.13 -21.77 49.55
C SER A 255 25.32 -22.02 50.50
N TRP A 256 26.31 -21.15 50.53
CA TRP A 256 27.43 -21.24 51.47
C TRP A 256 26.97 -21.11 52.92
N PHE A 257 26.08 -20.16 53.21
CA PHE A 257 25.53 -20.00 54.56
C PHE A 257 24.81 -21.27 55.05
N MET A 258 24.05 -21.92 54.18
CA MET A 258 23.35 -23.17 54.50
C MET A 258 24.29 -24.33 54.69
N ASP A 259 25.35 -24.45 53.87
CA ASP A 259 26.35 -25.49 53.96
C ASP A 259 27.18 -25.36 55.24
N ASP A 260 27.64 -24.14 55.57
CA ASP A 260 28.47 -23.88 56.77
C ASP A 260 27.72 -24.07 58.10
N HIS A 261 26.36 -23.90 58.06
CA HIS A 261 25.55 -23.94 59.28
C HIS A 261 24.53 -25.09 59.27
N LYS A 262 24.70 -26.09 58.41
CA LYS A 262 23.74 -27.19 58.26
C LYS A 262 23.46 -27.98 59.53
N ASP A 263 24.47 -28.08 60.42
CA ASP A 263 24.36 -28.80 61.68
C ASP A 263 23.69 -27.98 62.81
N ILE A 264 23.49 -26.69 62.60
CA ILE A 264 22.95 -25.73 63.60
C ILE A 264 21.56 -25.19 63.18
N LEU A 265 21.27 -25.21 61.89
CA LEU A 265 20.02 -24.70 61.39
C LEU A 265 18.85 -25.65 61.61
N GLU A 266 17.82 -25.21 62.33
CA GLU A 266 16.58 -25.94 62.51
C GLU A 266 15.74 -25.90 61.22
N ASP A 267 14.86 -26.89 61.03
CA ASP A 267 13.95 -26.98 59.85
C ASP A 267 13.14 -25.70 59.63
N GLY A 268 12.80 -24.97 60.69
CA GLY A 268 12.11 -23.70 60.65
C GLY A 268 12.88 -22.57 59.94
N ALA A 269 14.22 -22.61 60.00
CA ALA A 269 15.12 -21.65 59.32
C ALA A 269 15.51 -22.09 57.89
N LEU A 270 15.58 -23.39 57.63
CA LEU A 270 15.94 -23.96 56.32
C LEU A 270 14.85 -23.70 55.28
N THR A 271 13.56 -23.80 55.66
CA THR A 271 12.43 -23.59 54.74
C THR A 271 12.43 -22.22 54.07
N PRO A 272 12.57 -21.06 54.78
CA PRO A 272 12.69 -19.74 54.17
C PRO A 272 13.92 -19.58 53.25
N LEU A 273 15.07 -20.16 53.62
CA LEU A 273 16.30 -20.10 52.84
C LEU A 273 16.16 -20.85 51.50
N HIS A 274 15.57 -22.03 51.49
CA HIS A 274 15.22 -22.77 50.29
C HIS A 274 14.23 -21.98 49.42
N GLN A 275 13.30 -21.27 50.02
CA GLN A 275 12.35 -20.45 49.30
C GLN A 275 13.01 -19.24 48.62
N VAL A 276 14.04 -18.65 49.26
CA VAL A 276 14.83 -17.57 48.63
C VAL A 276 15.64 -18.14 47.46
N LEU A 277 16.35 -19.26 47.61
CA LEU A 277 17.07 -19.89 46.51
C LEU A 277 16.16 -20.23 45.34
N PHE A 278 14.98 -20.78 45.59
CA PHE A 278 13.98 -21.06 44.57
C PHE A 278 13.55 -19.79 43.84
N ASN A 279 13.36 -18.66 44.55
CA ASN A 279 13.03 -17.40 43.90
C ASN A 279 14.16 -16.83 43.05
N VAL A 280 15.42 -16.97 43.48
CA VAL A 280 16.61 -16.57 42.74
C VAL A 280 16.74 -17.38 41.44
N GLU A 281 16.61 -18.71 41.52
CA GLU A 281 16.61 -19.60 40.35
C GLU A 281 15.47 -19.23 39.36
N LYS A 282 14.29 -18.92 39.88
CA LYS A 282 13.16 -18.47 39.07
C LYS A 282 13.45 -17.16 38.38
N MET A 283 14.13 -16.19 39.04
CA MET A 283 14.52 -14.93 38.42
C MET A 283 15.59 -15.15 37.32
N ASP A 284 16.61 -15.98 37.55
CA ASP A 284 17.61 -16.32 36.52
C ASP A 284 16.95 -16.93 35.27
N PHE A 285 16.00 -17.85 35.50
CA PHE A 285 15.24 -18.46 34.39
C PHE A 285 14.37 -17.46 33.61
N LEU A 286 13.76 -16.47 34.28
CA LEU A 286 13.01 -15.41 33.63
C LEU A 286 13.91 -14.50 32.79
N ILE A 287 15.05 -14.10 33.31
CA ILE A 287 16.05 -13.27 32.63
C ILE A 287 16.58 -13.98 31.38
N LYS A 288 16.92 -15.27 31.50
CA LYS A 288 17.33 -16.07 30.35
C LYS A 288 16.25 -16.16 29.30
N GLY A 289 14.99 -16.35 29.68
CA GLY A 289 13.87 -16.37 28.74
C GLY A 289 13.64 -15.05 28.01
N ILE A 290 13.86 -13.90 28.66
CA ILE A 290 13.81 -12.58 28.02
C ILE A 290 14.90 -12.43 26.97
N LEU A 291 16.14 -12.86 27.33
CA LEU A 291 17.26 -12.87 26.39
C LEU A 291 16.97 -13.73 25.16
N ASP A 292 16.58 -14.98 25.41
CA ASP A 292 16.24 -15.91 24.33
C ASP A 292 15.16 -15.34 23.41
N TYR A 293 14.14 -14.70 23.98
CA TYR A 293 13.07 -14.05 23.20
C TYR A 293 13.58 -12.86 22.36
N SER A 294 14.49 -12.03 22.91
CA SER A 294 15.02 -10.86 22.22
C SER A 294 16.01 -11.23 21.10
N THR A 295 16.74 -12.34 21.24
CA THR A 295 17.79 -12.73 20.28
C THR A 295 17.27 -13.53 19.08
N ILE A 296 16.01 -13.96 19.08
CA ILE A 296 15.42 -14.74 17.97
C ILE A 296 15.59 -14.02 16.63
N ASP A 297 15.41 -12.68 16.58
CA ASP A 297 15.50 -11.89 15.36
C ASP A 297 16.96 -11.63 14.90
N ARG A 298 17.95 -11.76 15.80
CA ARG A 298 19.37 -11.44 15.54
C ARG A 298 20.25 -12.61 15.07
N LEU A 299 19.76 -13.84 15.16
CA LEU A 299 20.56 -14.99 14.74
C LEU A 299 20.68 -15.02 13.22
N GLU A 300 21.71 -14.34 12.70
CA GLU A 300 22.22 -14.45 11.33
C GLU A 300 22.90 -15.81 11.08
N ALA A 301 22.41 -16.89 11.64
CA ALA A 301 22.86 -18.20 11.25
C ALA A 301 22.26 -18.51 9.88
N GLU A 302 23.13 -18.84 8.92
CA GLU A 302 22.71 -19.28 7.60
C GLU A 302 21.63 -20.35 7.73
N ASP A 303 20.48 -20.12 7.11
CA ASP A 303 19.46 -21.14 6.98
C ASP A 303 20.06 -22.32 6.21
N LYS A 304 20.05 -23.49 6.85
CA LYS A 304 20.55 -24.74 6.28
C LYS A 304 19.40 -25.72 6.12
N PHE A 305 19.60 -26.69 5.27
CA PHE A 305 18.65 -27.79 5.15
C PHE A 305 18.76 -28.68 6.40
N ILE A 306 17.66 -28.74 7.16
CA ILE A 306 17.61 -29.32 8.49
C ILE A 306 16.71 -30.55 8.49
N ASP A 307 17.25 -31.69 8.92
CA ASP A 307 16.51 -32.92 9.14
C ASP A 307 15.87 -32.91 10.55
N PHE A 308 14.54 -32.91 10.64
CA PHE A 308 13.82 -32.91 11.89
C PHE A 308 13.98 -34.22 12.68
N ASN A 309 14.32 -35.35 12.04
CA ASN A 309 14.64 -36.57 12.76
C ASN A 309 15.86 -36.37 13.67
N VAL A 310 16.92 -35.74 13.15
CA VAL A 310 18.14 -35.41 13.91
C VAL A 310 17.84 -34.40 15.03
N ILE A 311 17.10 -33.35 14.73
CA ILE A 311 16.75 -32.28 15.69
C ILE A 311 16.00 -32.84 16.90
N ILE A 312 15.00 -33.67 16.65
CA ILE A 312 14.15 -34.21 17.72
C ILE A 312 14.91 -35.24 18.54
N ASP A 313 15.72 -36.09 17.94
CA ASP A 313 16.58 -37.03 18.65
C ASP A 313 17.56 -36.30 19.58
N GLU A 314 18.23 -35.25 19.10
CA GLU A 314 19.13 -34.45 19.93
C GLU A 314 18.40 -33.76 21.10
N VAL A 315 17.17 -33.24 20.86
CA VAL A 315 16.32 -32.66 21.91
C VAL A 315 15.97 -33.69 22.95
N ILE A 316 15.53 -34.91 22.57
CA ILE A 316 15.16 -35.98 23.52
C ILE A 316 16.35 -36.41 24.33
N GLN A 317 17.53 -36.53 23.75
CA GLN A 317 18.79 -36.90 24.47
C GLN A 317 19.22 -35.86 25.50
N THR A 318 18.92 -34.58 25.28
CA THR A 318 19.25 -33.49 26.20
C THR A 318 18.26 -33.31 27.33
N LEU A 319 17.05 -33.84 27.18
CA LEU A 319 16.00 -33.75 28.19
C LEU A 319 16.11 -34.86 29.24
N LEU A 320 15.92 -34.50 30.52
CA LEU A 320 15.76 -35.46 31.60
C LEU A 320 14.35 -36.05 31.54
N VAL A 321 14.17 -37.10 30.73
CA VAL A 321 12.89 -37.77 30.57
C VAL A 321 12.68 -38.75 31.74
N PRO A 322 11.61 -38.59 32.56
CA PRO A 322 11.30 -39.51 33.64
C PRO A 322 10.99 -40.92 33.10
N THR A 323 11.31 -41.96 33.89
CA THR A 323 11.11 -43.37 33.48
C THR A 323 9.64 -43.75 33.22
N TYR A 324 8.70 -43.00 33.75
CA TYR A 324 7.25 -43.19 33.53
C TYR A 324 6.72 -42.49 32.26
N VAL A 325 7.57 -41.75 31.54
CA VAL A 325 7.18 -41.04 30.30
C VAL A 325 7.72 -41.77 29.07
N THR A 326 6.87 -42.07 28.15
CA THR A 326 7.22 -42.64 26.83
C THR A 326 7.05 -41.59 25.74
N ILE A 327 8.14 -41.31 24.98
CA ILE A 327 8.09 -40.42 23.83
C ILE A 327 8.13 -41.25 22.55
N THR A 328 7.17 -41.07 21.69
CA THR A 328 7.05 -41.71 20.37
C THR A 328 7.18 -40.67 19.27
N VAL A 329 8.12 -40.85 18.36
CA VAL A 329 8.33 -39.96 17.20
C VAL A 329 7.90 -40.70 15.95
N GLN A 330 7.11 -40.03 15.10
CA GLN A 330 6.74 -40.54 13.79
C GLN A 330 7.98 -40.71 12.91
N PRO A 331 8.19 -41.84 12.23
CA PRO A 331 9.34 -42.02 11.37
C PRO A 331 9.25 -41.12 10.11
N ASN A 332 10.42 -40.84 9.53
CA ASN A 332 10.56 -40.07 8.29
C ASN A 332 9.98 -38.64 8.38
N LEU A 333 10.36 -37.91 9.41
CA LEU A 333 10.03 -36.48 9.49
C LEU A 333 10.68 -35.69 8.33
N PRO A 334 10.06 -34.61 7.87
CA PRO A 334 10.55 -33.85 6.73
C PRO A 334 11.83 -33.08 7.07
N SER A 335 12.47 -32.57 6.03
CA SER A 335 13.59 -31.62 6.16
C SER A 335 13.15 -30.28 5.58
N ILE A 336 13.55 -29.19 6.23
CA ILE A 336 13.19 -27.82 5.85
C ILE A 336 14.41 -26.92 5.91
N ASN A 337 14.44 -25.87 5.09
CA ASN A 337 15.47 -24.85 5.18
C ASN A 337 15.22 -23.94 6.38
N GLY A 338 16.21 -23.77 7.26
CA GLY A 338 16.05 -22.95 8.46
C GLY A 338 17.22 -23.04 9.43
N ASN A 339 17.01 -22.52 10.66
CA ASN A 339 18.02 -22.50 11.71
C ASN A 339 17.79 -23.63 12.71
N ALA A 340 18.77 -24.55 12.83
CA ALA A 340 18.70 -25.70 13.71
C ALA A 340 18.46 -25.33 15.19
N TRP A 341 19.10 -24.26 15.68
CA TRP A 341 18.93 -23.81 17.06
C TRP A 341 17.48 -23.38 17.35
N ARG A 342 16.87 -22.62 16.43
CA ARG A 342 15.46 -22.18 16.58
C ARG A 342 14.51 -23.37 16.64
N PHE A 343 14.66 -24.34 15.75
CA PHE A 343 13.80 -25.53 15.76
C PHE A 343 14.04 -26.43 16.97
N LYS A 344 15.29 -26.57 17.41
CA LYS A 344 15.58 -27.22 18.70
C LYS A 344 14.80 -26.57 19.84
N GLN A 345 14.79 -25.24 19.89
CA GLN A 345 14.08 -24.49 20.92
C GLN A 345 12.55 -24.68 20.84
N VAL A 346 11.98 -24.79 19.64
CA VAL A 346 10.56 -25.12 19.46
C VAL A 346 10.22 -26.46 20.07
N PHE A 347 10.91 -27.54 19.64
CA PHE A 347 10.61 -28.87 20.12
C PHE A 347 10.97 -29.05 21.61
N GLN A 348 12.06 -28.46 22.09
CA GLN A 348 12.44 -28.48 23.49
C GLN A 348 11.35 -27.86 24.38
N ASN A 349 10.81 -26.69 24.03
CA ASN A 349 9.76 -26.05 24.79
C ASN A 349 8.44 -26.86 24.77
N LEU A 350 8.06 -27.42 23.63
CA LEU A 350 6.84 -28.21 23.53
C LEU A 350 6.95 -29.56 24.26
N ILE A 351 8.05 -30.27 24.07
CA ILE A 351 8.28 -31.56 24.72
C ILE A 351 8.49 -31.39 26.26
N GLN A 352 9.20 -30.35 26.70
CA GLN A 352 9.32 -30.01 28.11
C GLN A 352 7.96 -29.72 28.76
N ASN A 353 7.09 -28.98 28.09
CA ASN A 353 5.74 -28.75 28.57
C ASN A 353 4.95 -30.07 28.65
N ALA A 354 5.03 -30.91 27.64
CA ALA A 354 4.39 -32.22 27.63
C ALA A 354 4.88 -33.16 28.76
N ILE A 355 6.18 -33.15 29.09
CA ILE A 355 6.74 -33.88 30.25
C ILE A 355 6.19 -33.28 31.56
N LYS A 356 6.24 -31.97 31.70
CA LYS A 356 5.88 -31.27 32.92
C LYS A 356 4.42 -31.39 33.31
N TYR A 357 3.55 -31.29 32.32
CA TYR A 357 2.08 -31.30 32.49
C TYR A 357 1.45 -32.63 32.09
N GLY A 358 2.27 -33.60 31.69
CA GLY A 358 1.87 -34.96 31.33
C GLY A 358 1.30 -35.75 32.52
N ASN A 359 0.79 -36.95 32.22
CA ASN A 359 0.27 -37.84 33.26
C ASN A 359 1.40 -38.31 34.15
N PRO A 360 1.34 -38.11 35.52
CA PRO A 360 2.41 -38.41 36.42
C PRO A 360 2.66 -39.92 36.66
N GLU A 361 1.71 -40.78 36.26
CA GLU A 361 1.83 -42.25 36.43
C GLU A 361 2.25 -42.93 35.13
N LYS A 362 1.70 -42.46 33.99
CA LYS A 362 1.94 -43.04 32.67
C LYS A 362 1.90 -41.97 31.59
N GLY A 363 2.98 -41.16 31.52
CA GLY A 363 3.12 -40.11 30.54
C GLY A 363 3.32 -40.67 29.12
N SER A 364 2.60 -40.16 28.15
CA SER A 364 2.74 -40.51 26.74
C SER A 364 2.82 -39.23 25.91
N ILE A 365 3.91 -39.09 25.14
CA ILE A 365 4.12 -37.95 24.26
C ILE A 365 4.32 -38.46 22.85
N GLN A 366 3.59 -37.88 21.90
CA GLN A 366 3.69 -38.21 20.49
C GLN A 366 4.12 -36.97 19.69
N VAL A 367 5.15 -37.12 18.87
CA VAL A 367 5.64 -36.07 17.94
C VAL A 367 5.48 -36.59 16.52
N GLY A 368 4.87 -35.79 15.65
CA GLY A 368 4.66 -36.19 14.27
C GLY A 368 4.28 -35.00 13.38
N TYR A 369 3.94 -35.31 12.14
CA TYR A 369 3.51 -34.34 11.16
C TYR A 369 2.48 -34.89 10.19
N THR A 370 1.77 -33.98 9.52
CA THR A 370 0.93 -34.23 8.36
C THR A 370 1.45 -33.43 7.18
N ASP A 371 1.56 -34.07 6.03
CA ASP A 371 2.02 -33.44 4.81
C ASP A 371 0.82 -32.83 4.05
N HIS A 372 0.85 -31.51 3.85
CA HIS A 372 -0.11 -30.75 3.04
C HIS A 372 0.59 -30.22 1.77
N ASP A 373 -0.16 -29.76 0.79
CA ASP A 373 0.40 -29.36 -0.51
C ASP A 373 1.44 -28.23 -0.40
N ASP A 374 1.20 -27.23 0.46
CA ASP A 374 2.00 -26.00 0.60
C ASP A 374 2.76 -25.90 1.93
N HIS A 375 2.46 -26.75 2.91
CA HIS A 375 3.08 -26.72 4.24
C HIS A 375 3.13 -28.09 4.89
N TYR A 376 4.00 -28.21 5.91
CA TYR A 376 3.99 -29.32 6.89
C TYR A 376 3.28 -28.85 8.14
N GLN A 377 2.34 -29.64 8.65
CA GLN A 377 1.68 -29.44 9.94
C GLN A 377 2.25 -30.39 10.96
N PHE A 378 3.07 -29.87 11.88
CA PHE A 378 3.64 -30.64 12.98
C PHE A 378 2.69 -30.66 14.18
N PHE A 379 2.83 -31.70 15.01
CA PHE A 379 2.12 -31.79 16.28
C PHE A 379 3.00 -32.39 17.37
N VAL A 380 2.78 -31.93 18.62
CA VAL A 380 3.27 -32.52 19.85
C VAL A 380 2.05 -32.75 20.73
N LYS A 381 1.76 -34.03 21.02
CA LYS A 381 0.58 -34.48 21.77
C LYS A 381 1.02 -35.12 23.08
N ASP A 382 0.36 -34.77 24.18
CA ASP A 382 0.49 -35.40 25.49
C ASP A 382 -0.86 -35.95 26.00
N ASN A 383 -0.79 -36.80 27.01
CA ASN A 383 -1.94 -37.33 27.75
C ASN A 383 -2.05 -36.74 29.16
N GLY A 384 -1.68 -35.47 29.31
CA GLY A 384 -1.63 -34.76 30.58
C GLY A 384 -2.93 -34.18 31.08
N ILE A 385 -2.81 -33.16 31.93
CA ILE A 385 -3.96 -32.49 32.60
C ILE A 385 -4.91 -31.73 31.67
N GLY A 386 -4.42 -31.40 30.46
CA GLY A 386 -5.16 -30.56 29.49
C GLY A 386 -5.24 -29.09 29.85
N ILE A 387 -5.82 -28.31 28.98
CA ILE A 387 -5.94 -26.85 29.06
C ILE A 387 -7.39 -26.45 28.83
N LYS A 388 -7.95 -25.58 29.65
CA LYS A 388 -9.29 -25.01 29.43
C LYS A 388 -9.31 -24.10 28.23
N SER A 389 -10.37 -24.13 27.44
CA SER A 389 -10.53 -23.33 26.22
C SER A 389 -10.33 -21.81 26.44
N ASP A 390 -10.70 -21.28 27.60
CA ASP A 390 -10.55 -19.86 27.97
C ASP A 390 -9.10 -19.36 28.01
N TYR A 391 -8.15 -20.31 27.96
CA TYR A 391 -6.71 -20.01 28.02
C TYR A 391 -6.00 -20.18 26.67
N TYR A 392 -6.62 -20.72 25.63
CA TYR A 392 -5.97 -21.03 24.35
C TYR A 392 -5.26 -19.83 23.74
N ASP A 393 -5.87 -18.65 23.74
CA ASP A 393 -5.25 -17.42 23.25
C ASP A 393 -4.22 -16.81 24.21
N LYS A 394 -4.35 -17.13 25.51
CA LYS A 394 -3.52 -16.53 26.54
C LYS A 394 -2.19 -17.23 26.74
N ILE A 395 -2.14 -18.56 26.54
CA ILE A 395 -0.92 -19.36 26.79
C ILE A 395 0.27 -18.99 25.91
N PHE A 396 0.03 -18.33 24.78
CA PHE A 396 1.08 -17.83 23.88
C PHE A 396 1.54 -16.40 24.20
N LYS A 397 0.94 -15.74 25.19
CA LYS A 397 1.41 -14.42 25.65
C LYS A 397 2.57 -14.57 26.60
N VAL A 398 3.50 -13.62 26.54
CA VAL A 398 4.68 -13.59 27.42
C VAL A 398 4.25 -13.53 28.89
N PHE A 399 4.90 -14.28 29.78
CA PHE A 399 4.65 -14.35 31.23
C PHE A 399 3.29 -14.94 31.63
N THR A 400 2.57 -15.60 30.72
CA THR A 400 1.31 -16.27 31.07
C THR A 400 1.56 -17.62 31.70
N LYS A 401 0.94 -17.88 32.86
CA LYS A 401 0.96 -19.17 33.59
C LYS A 401 -0.49 -19.56 33.91
N LEU A 402 -0.77 -20.85 33.81
CA LEU A 402 -2.06 -21.42 34.20
C LEU A 402 -2.14 -21.73 35.70
N GLU A 403 -0.97 -22.00 36.32
CA GLU A 403 -0.84 -22.26 37.75
C GLU A 403 0.20 -21.35 38.42
N SER A 404 -0.06 -20.90 39.63
CA SER A 404 0.79 -19.98 40.39
C SER A 404 2.01 -20.66 41.06
N THR A 405 2.03 -21.99 41.16
CA THR A 405 2.95 -22.77 42.00
C THR A 405 4.12 -23.44 41.25
N GLY A 406 4.23 -23.31 39.93
CA GLY A 406 5.29 -24.00 39.17
C GLY A 406 6.51 -23.13 38.86
N SER A 407 7.70 -23.80 38.68
CA SER A 407 9.01 -23.20 38.32
C SER A 407 9.12 -22.71 36.84
N SER A 408 8.04 -22.60 36.08
CA SER A 408 8.07 -22.14 34.67
C SER A 408 8.09 -20.62 34.56
N SER A 409 8.79 -20.08 33.53
CA SER A 409 8.83 -18.62 33.23
C SER A 409 7.54 -18.07 32.62
N GLY A 410 6.74 -18.91 31.97
CA GLY A 410 5.64 -18.47 31.11
C GLY A 410 6.11 -17.84 29.78
N ILE A 411 7.37 -18.07 29.38
CA ILE A 411 7.97 -17.52 28.17
C ILE A 411 8.08 -18.59 27.07
N GLY A 412 8.17 -19.88 27.39
CA GLY A 412 8.44 -20.94 26.41
C GLY A 412 7.48 -20.98 25.23
N LEU A 413 6.17 -20.90 25.44
CA LEU A 413 5.19 -20.92 24.35
C LEU A 413 5.19 -19.61 23.52
N SER A 414 5.54 -18.48 24.12
CA SER A 414 5.70 -17.22 23.37
C SER A 414 6.94 -17.23 22.47
N ILE A 415 8.03 -17.90 22.90
CA ILE A 415 9.20 -18.18 22.07
C ILE A 415 8.80 -19.05 20.88
N VAL A 416 8.08 -20.15 21.13
CA VAL A 416 7.60 -21.03 20.05
C VAL A 416 6.77 -20.23 19.05
N LYS A 417 5.81 -19.45 19.51
CA LYS A 417 4.98 -18.60 18.63
C LYS A 417 5.83 -17.63 17.83
N LYS A 418 6.81 -16.97 18.44
CA LYS A 418 7.69 -16.01 17.75
C LYS A 418 8.52 -16.71 16.66
N ILE A 419 9.11 -17.88 16.95
CA ILE A 419 9.87 -18.66 15.98
C ILE A 419 8.99 -19.13 14.82
N ILE A 420 7.83 -19.70 15.09
CA ILE A 420 6.90 -20.16 14.04
C ILE A 420 6.41 -19.00 13.17
N THR A 421 6.09 -17.85 13.77
CA THR A 421 5.72 -16.64 13.03
C THR A 421 6.86 -16.11 12.16
N TYR A 422 8.12 -16.18 12.63
CA TYR A 422 9.31 -15.82 11.85
C TYR A 422 9.41 -16.64 10.55
N TYR A 423 9.10 -17.96 10.62
CA TYR A 423 9.01 -18.84 9.45
C TYR A 423 7.64 -18.80 8.74
N LYS A 424 6.85 -17.75 8.95
CA LYS A 424 5.53 -17.52 8.32
C LYS A 424 4.52 -18.64 8.59
N GLY A 425 4.75 -19.43 9.63
CA GLY A 425 3.83 -20.47 10.08
C GLY A 425 2.81 -19.95 11.10
N THR A 426 1.90 -20.84 11.49
CA THR A 426 0.90 -20.61 12.54
C THR A 426 1.02 -21.68 13.61
N ILE A 427 0.69 -21.34 14.88
CA ILE A 427 0.66 -22.29 16.01
C ILE A 427 -0.68 -22.16 16.70
N TRP A 428 -1.24 -23.30 17.10
CA TRP A 428 -2.47 -23.38 17.90
C TRP A 428 -2.44 -24.62 18.82
N VAL A 429 -3.45 -24.73 19.67
CA VAL A 429 -3.64 -25.81 20.62
C VAL A 429 -5.02 -26.43 20.46
N ASP A 430 -5.10 -27.72 20.60
CA ASP A 430 -6.31 -28.50 20.82
C ASP A 430 -6.14 -29.32 22.11
N SER A 431 -7.03 -29.11 23.07
CA SER A 431 -6.85 -29.70 24.40
C SER A 431 -8.20 -29.93 25.07
N GLN A 432 -8.25 -30.98 25.87
CA GLN A 432 -9.39 -31.28 26.72
C GLN A 432 -8.89 -31.54 28.14
N GLU A 433 -9.48 -30.83 29.11
CA GLU A 433 -9.13 -30.97 30.54
C GLU A 433 -9.32 -32.41 31.00
N GLY A 434 -8.27 -32.99 31.64
CA GLY A 434 -8.24 -34.36 32.11
C GLY A 434 -7.94 -35.43 31.02
N VAL A 435 -7.76 -35.04 29.76
CA VAL A 435 -7.48 -35.96 28.64
C VAL A 435 -6.08 -35.77 28.07
N GLY A 436 -5.68 -34.49 27.86
CA GLY A 436 -4.37 -34.14 27.33
C GLY A 436 -4.38 -32.93 26.42
N THR A 437 -3.21 -32.60 25.85
CA THR A 437 -3.00 -31.44 24.99
C THR A 437 -2.31 -31.84 23.70
N THR A 438 -2.69 -31.20 22.60
CA THR A 438 -1.96 -31.29 21.33
C THR A 438 -1.66 -29.87 20.85
N PHE A 439 -0.38 -29.54 20.75
CA PHE A 439 0.07 -28.34 20.08
C PHE A 439 0.32 -28.63 18.61
N TYR A 440 -0.24 -27.81 17.75
CA TYR A 440 -0.04 -27.88 16.30
C TYR A 440 0.69 -26.64 15.81
N PHE A 441 1.59 -26.80 14.85
CA PHE A 441 2.16 -25.67 14.13
C PHE A 441 2.45 -26.01 12.67
N THR A 442 2.46 -24.98 11.82
CA THR A 442 2.74 -25.13 10.39
C THR A 442 4.09 -24.54 10.03
N LEU A 443 4.77 -25.14 9.05
CA LEU A 443 5.95 -24.61 8.39
C LEU A 443 5.78 -24.73 6.88
N ILE A 444 6.00 -23.63 6.16
CA ILE A 444 5.85 -23.57 4.70
C ILE A 444 6.93 -24.44 4.05
N LYS A 445 6.55 -25.18 3.01
CA LYS A 445 7.52 -25.90 2.15
C LYS A 445 8.28 -24.87 1.31
N ASN A 446 9.60 -24.88 1.41
CA ASN A 446 10.48 -24.03 0.59
C ASN A 446 11.04 -24.82 -0.57
#